data_a0cf41a1b58b628d1c613eac513219bc
#
_entry.id   a0cf41a1b58b628d1c613eac513219bc
#
_cell.length_a   1.000
_cell.length_b   1.000
_cell.length_c   1.000
_cell.angle_alpha   90.00
_cell.angle_beta   90.00
_cell.angle_gamma   90.00
#
_symmetry.space_group_name_H-M   'P 1'
#
loop_
_entity.id
_entity.type
_entity.pdbx_description
1 polymer ?
#
loop_
_entity_poly.entity_id
_entity_poly.type
_entity_poly.pdbx_seq_one_letter_code
_entity_poly.pdbx_strand_id
1 'polypeptide(L)'
;KMETGGYLLAYIIANFIVAVYAIIAGKDYKAFSFHNIDLYKLKEMVRYSVVLIPNTFMWWIMNSSDRVMVTYMVGAAANGIYAVSYKLPTLVSTLTGIFNQAWSYSAIREEGTSDETEYNNKMFRTLAAIAFMMGIGLLLLAKPFLKIYVSDSYYDAWRYTPFLIIGCVYLTLGTFMATSYTVHKDSFGYLFSGS
;
A
#
# COMPACT_ATOMS: atom_id res chain seq x y z
N LYS A 1 30.70 -8.95 -8.75
CA LYS A 1 30.06 -8.33 -9.95
C LYS A 1 28.63 -8.86 -10.20
N MET A 2 28.04 -9.59 -9.27
CA MET A 2 26.63 -10.05 -9.37
C MET A 2 25.71 -9.34 -8.37
N GLU A 3 26.12 -8.21 -7.80
CA GLU A 3 25.40 -7.56 -6.69
C GLU A 3 23.96 -7.20 -7.06
N THR A 4 23.76 -6.46 -8.15
CA THR A 4 22.42 -6.09 -8.59
C THR A 4 21.70 -7.23 -9.32
N GLY A 5 22.43 -7.98 -10.17
CA GLY A 5 21.86 -9.13 -10.90
C GLY A 5 21.48 -10.28 -9.97
N GLY A 6 22.28 -10.56 -8.93
CA GLY A 6 21.96 -11.56 -7.92
C GLY A 6 20.72 -11.21 -7.11
N TYR A 7 20.54 -9.93 -6.75
CA TYR A 7 19.33 -9.45 -6.07
C TYR A 7 18.07 -9.63 -6.95
N LEU A 8 18.15 -9.26 -8.23
CA LEU A 8 17.01 -9.42 -9.16
C LEU A 8 16.65 -10.87 -9.38
N LEU A 9 17.65 -11.76 -9.54
CA LEU A 9 17.43 -13.20 -9.65
C LEU A 9 16.78 -13.78 -8.40
N ALA A 10 17.29 -13.44 -7.21
CA ALA A 10 16.71 -13.89 -5.96
C ALA A 10 15.23 -13.41 -5.81
N TYR A 11 14.94 -12.18 -6.21
CA TYR A 11 13.59 -11.65 -6.19
C TYR A 11 12.64 -12.39 -7.13
N ILE A 12 13.07 -12.70 -8.36
CA ILE A 12 12.30 -13.48 -9.34
C ILE A 12 12.03 -14.88 -8.81
N ILE A 13 13.06 -15.57 -8.31
CA ILE A 13 12.94 -16.93 -7.78
C ILE A 13 11.99 -16.95 -6.58
N ALA A 14 12.12 -16.02 -5.64
CA ALA A 14 11.26 -15.94 -4.48
C ALA A 14 9.77 -15.74 -4.88
N ASN A 15 9.47 -14.83 -5.80
CA ASN A 15 8.11 -14.62 -6.28
C ASN A 15 7.57 -15.84 -7.04
N PHE A 16 8.41 -16.53 -7.82
CA PHE A 16 8.01 -17.77 -8.50
C PHE A 16 7.65 -18.87 -7.51
N ILE A 17 8.48 -19.08 -6.48
CA ILE A 17 8.20 -20.07 -5.42
C ILE A 17 6.89 -19.73 -4.70
N VAL A 18 6.66 -18.46 -4.34
CA VAL A 18 5.42 -18.02 -3.68
C VAL A 18 4.21 -18.26 -4.58
N ALA A 19 4.30 -17.96 -5.87
CA ALA A 19 3.22 -18.18 -6.83
C ALA A 19 2.88 -19.69 -6.95
N VAL A 20 3.88 -20.53 -7.10
CA VAL A 20 3.71 -22.00 -7.16
C VAL A 20 3.10 -22.53 -5.86
N TYR A 21 3.59 -22.06 -4.72
CA TYR A 21 3.04 -22.45 -3.41
C TYR A 21 1.58 -22.03 -3.27
N ALA A 22 1.23 -20.80 -3.66
CA ALA A 22 -0.15 -20.29 -3.59
C ALA A 22 -1.11 -21.13 -4.45
N ILE A 23 -0.73 -21.47 -5.68
CA ILE A 23 -1.53 -22.31 -6.58
C ILE A 23 -1.75 -23.70 -6.00
N ILE A 24 -0.71 -24.30 -5.39
CA ILE A 24 -0.79 -25.66 -4.81
C ILE A 24 -1.62 -25.62 -3.51
N ALA A 25 -1.36 -24.67 -2.62
CA ALA A 25 -2.04 -24.55 -1.33
C ALA A 25 -3.50 -24.15 -1.48
N GLY A 26 -3.82 -23.22 -2.41
CA GLY A 26 -5.17 -22.77 -2.73
C GLY A 26 -5.99 -23.81 -3.49
N LYS A 27 -5.33 -24.84 -4.05
CA LYS A 27 -5.96 -25.83 -4.97
C LYS A 27 -6.63 -25.16 -6.17
N ASP A 28 -6.16 -23.97 -6.56
CA ASP A 28 -6.75 -23.17 -7.63
C ASP A 28 -6.76 -23.89 -8.99
N TYR A 29 -5.82 -24.82 -9.19
CA TYR A 29 -5.79 -25.68 -10.37
C TYR A 29 -7.07 -26.51 -10.56
N LYS A 30 -7.84 -26.78 -9.48
CA LYS A 30 -9.14 -27.51 -9.55
C LYS A 30 -10.30 -26.58 -9.95
N ALA A 31 -10.19 -25.30 -9.66
CA ALA A 31 -11.18 -24.28 -10.00
C ALA A 31 -11.01 -23.76 -11.45
N PHE A 32 -9.86 -24.02 -12.06
CA PHE A 32 -9.53 -23.50 -13.39
C PHE A 32 -10.29 -24.30 -14.45
N SER A 33 -11.45 -23.80 -14.88
CA SER A 33 -12.23 -24.35 -15.97
C SER A 33 -12.56 -23.27 -17.00
N PHE A 34 -11.98 -23.39 -18.18
CA PHE A 34 -12.27 -22.49 -19.30
C PHE A 34 -13.73 -22.60 -19.78
N HIS A 35 -14.42 -23.70 -19.44
CA HIS A 35 -15.79 -23.95 -19.89
C HIS A 35 -16.84 -23.12 -19.13
N ASN A 36 -16.50 -22.60 -17.96
CA ASN A 36 -17.42 -21.84 -17.09
C ASN A 36 -17.21 -20.33 -17.16
N ILE A 37 -16.57 -19.81 -18.21
CA ILE A 37 -16.37 -18.37 -18.37
C ILE A 37 -17.68 -17.73 -18.79
N ASP A 38 -18.30 -17.01 -17.85
CA ASP A 38 -19.48 -16.19 -18.10
C ASP A 38 -19.05 -14.86 -18.73
N LEU A 39 -19.30 -14.73 -20.03
CA LEU A 39 -18.94 -13.52 -20.80
C LEU A 39 -19.66 -12.26 -20.29
N TYR A 40 -20.82 -12.40 -19.68
CA TYR A 40 -21.54 -11.27 -19.10
C TYR A 40 -20.81 -10.74 -17.88
N LYS A 41 -20.43 -11.62 -16.95
CA LYS A 41 -19.63 -11.26 -15.76
C LYS A 41 -18.27 -10.72 -16.14
N LEU A 42 -17.63 -11.31 -17.15
CA LEU A 42 -16.34 -10.80 -17.66
C LEU A 42 -16.48 -9.36 -18.17
N LYS A 43 -17.53 -9.05 -18.93
CA LYS A 43 -17.79 -7.70 -19.42
C LYS A 43 -18.03 -6.69 -18.28
N GLU A 44 -18.77 -7.09 -17.26
CA GLU A 44 -19.00 -6.27 -16.08
C GLU A 44 -17.70 -5.98 -15.31
N MET A 45 -16.89 -7.01 -15.08
CA MET A 45 -15.57 -6.87 -14.45
C MET A 45 -14.64 -5.96 -15.25
N VAL A 46 -14.58 -6.12 -16.57
CA VAL A 46 -13.76 -5.26 -17.44
C VAL A 46 -14.24 -3.83 -17.38
N ARG A 47 -15.56 -3.59 -17.45
CA ARG A 47 -16.13 -2.24 -17.34
C ARG A 47 -15.75 -1.56 -16.02
N TYR A 48 -15.83 -2.27 -14.90
CA TYR A 48 -15.42 -1.77 -13.59
C TYR A 48 -13.92 -1.47 -13.56
N SER A 49 -13.10 -2.41 -14.03
CA SER A 49 -11.64 -2.28 -14.02
C SER A 49 -11.14 -1.13 -14.88
N VAL A 50 -11.73 -0.89 -16.06
CA VAL A 50 -11.34 0.20 -16.97
C VAL A 50 -11.47 1.57 -16.28
N VAL A 51 -12.49 1.77 -15.46
CA VAL A 51 -12.69 3.01 -14.70
C VAL A 51 -11.60 3.19 -13.63
N LEU A 52 -11.04 2.10 -13.10
CA LEU A 52 -9.99 2.17 -12.07
C LEU A 52 -8.57 2.35 -12.63
N ILE A 53 -8.35 2.04 -13.93
CA ILE A 53 -7.01 2.17 -14.56
C ILE A 53 -6.43 3.59 -14.42
N PRO A 54 -7.17 4.68 -14.75
CA PRO A 54 -6.64 6.04 -14.60
C PRO A 54 -6.19 6.36 -13.19
N ASN A 55 -6.97 5.95 -12.18
CA ASN A 55 -6.62 6.17 -10.78
C ASN A 55 -5.32 5.43 -10.39
N THR A 56 -5.21 4.16 -10.74
CA THR A 56 -4.00 3.36 -10.48
C THR A 56 -2.78 3.97 -11.18
N PHE A 57 -2.95 4.46 -12.41
CA PHE A 57 -1.87 5.10 -13.17
C PHE A 57 -1.44 6.43 -12.54
N MET A 58 -2.39 7.26 -12.11
CA MET A 58 -2.11 8.52 -11.41
C MET A 58 -1.39 8.26 -10.08
N TRP A 59 -1.83 7.26 -9.33
CA TRP A 59 -1.19 6.86 -8.09
C TRP A 59 0.26 6.39 -8.30
N TRP A 60 0.51 5.62 -9.37
CA TRP A 60 1.85 5.19 -9.75
C TRP A 60 2.73 6.39 -10.13
N ILE A 61 2.22 7.34 -10.90
CA ILE A 61 2.92 8.58 -11.24
C ILE A 61 3.29 9.34 -9.97
N MET A 62 2.35 9.57 -9.06
CA MET A 62 2.61 10.29 -7.81
C MET A 62 3.73 9.64 -7.02
N ASN A 63 3.68 8.34 -6.79
CA ASN A 63 4.70 7.63 -6.02
C ASN A 63 6.08 7.55 -6.70
N SER A 64 6.11 7.60 -8.03
CA SER A 64 7.37 7.58 -8.78
C SER A 64 7.97 8.97 -8.98
N SER A 65 7.12 9.98 -9.11
CA SER A 65 7.53 11.36 -9.38
C SER A 65 8.43 11.93 -8.31
N ASP A 66 8.16 11.67 -7.04
CA ASP A 66 8.97 12.16 -5.92
C ASP A 66 10.44 11.76 -6.07
N ARG A 67 10.67 10.50 -6.39
CA ARG A 67 12.05 9.98 -6.55
C ARG A 67 12.74 10.54 -7.79
N VAL A 68 12.01 10.67 -8.89
CA VAL A 68 12.53 11.25 -10.14
C VAL A 68 12.87 12.73 -9.91
N MET A 69 11.97 13.49 -9.29
CA MET A 69 12.19 14.90 -8.97
C MET A 69 13.38 15.11 -8.05
N VAL A 70 13.49 14.36 -6.96
CA VAL A 70 14.63 14.44 -6.03
C VAL A 70 15.94 14.11 -6.76
N THR A 71 15.94 13.06 -7.60
CA THR A 71 17.15 12.68 -8.36
C THR A 71 17.56 13.77 -9.36
N TYR A 72 16.58 14.33 -10.08
CA TYR A 72 16.85 15.31 -11.13
C TYR A 72 17.23 16.69 -10.57
N MET A 73 16.56 17.15 -9.51
CA MET A 73 16.75 18.50 -8.96
C MET A 73 17.87 18.58 -7.94
N VAL A 74 18.12 17.54 -7.16
CA VAL A 74 19.07 17.56 -6.03
C VAL A 74 20.21 16.56 -6.24
N GLY A 75 19.96 15.47 -6.96
CA GLY A 75 20.98 14.48 -7.31
C GLY A 75 20.74 13.09 -6.68
N ALA A 76 21.49 12.10 -7.18
CA ALA A 76 21.34 10.70 -6.78
C ALA A 76 21.64 10.45 -5.29
N ALA A 77 22.60 11.19 -4.71
CA ALA A 77 22.93 11.08 -3.29
C ALA A 77 21.73 11.48 -2.39
N ALA A 78 21.04 12.57 -2.74
CA ALA A 78 19.84 13.02 -2.03
C ALA A 78 18.69 12.00 -2.15
N ASN A 79 18.54 11.36 -3.31
CA ASN A 79 17.57 10.27 -3.48
C ASN A 79 17.89 9.07 -2.58
N GLY A 80 19.17 8.77 -2.35
CA GLY A 80 19.58 7.76 -1.37
C GLY A 80 19.13 8.11 0.05
N ILE A 81 19.32 9.36 0.49
CA ILE A 81 18.84 9.84 1.79
C ILE A 81 17.31 9.77 1.88
N TYR A 82 16.61 10.20 0.83
CA TYR A 82 15.14 10.09 0.74
C TYR A 82 14.66 8.65 0.86
N ALA A 83 15.30 7.71 0.16
CA ALA A 83 14.95 6.29 0.22
C ALA A 83 15.13 5.70 1.62
N VAL A 84 16.17 6.13 2.35
CA VAL A 84 16.39 5.72 3.76
C VAL A 84 15.34 6.36 4.67
N SER A 85 15.01 7.63 4.47
CA SER A 85 13.98 8.35 5.24
C SER A 85 12.61 7.68 5.15
N TYR A 86 12.32 7.04 4.02
CA TYR A 86 11.06 6.36 3.76
C TYR A 86 10.93 4.97 4.42
N LYS A 87 12.03 4.42 4.97
CA LYS A 87 12.02 3.07 5.58
C LYS A 87 11.11 2.97 6.79
N LEU A 88 11.11 3.96 7.69
CA LEU A 88 10.23 3.96 8.86
C LEU A 88 8.75 4.19 8.49
N PRO A 89 8.41 5.16 7.63
CA PRO A 89 7.04 5.30 7.13
C PRO A 89 6.46 4.04 6.50
N THR A 90 7.27 3.23 5.78
CA THR A 90 6.78 1.98 5.19
C THR A 90 6.29 0.96 6.22
N LEU A 91 6.75 1.02 7.46
CA LEU A 91 6.22 0.15 8.53
C LEU A 91 4.76 0.51 8.85
N VAL A 92 4.44 1.81 8.89
CA VAL A 92 3.05 2.28 9.08
C VAL A 92 2.17 1.78 7.94
N SER A 93 2.55 2.05 6.69
CA SER A 93 1.76 1.65 5.52
C SER A 93 1.61 0.13 5.39
N THR A 94 2.62 -0.65 5.76
CA THR A 94 2.52 -2.11 5.73
C THR A 94 1.49 -2.64 6.73
N LEU A 95 1.57 -2.19 7.99
CA LEU A 95 0.65 -2.66 9.04
C LEU A 95 -0.78 -2.16 8.81
N THR A 96 -0.93 -0.91 8.40
CA THR A 96 -2.25 -0.35 8.08
C THR A 96 -2.83 -0.96 6.79
N GLY A 97 -1.98 -1.34 5.85
CA GLY A 97 -2.38 -2.09 4.64
C GLY A 97 -2.95 -3.46 4.98
N ILE A 98 -2.33 -4.21 5.90
CA ILE A 98 -2.85 -5.50 6.41
C ILE A 98 -4.21 -5.29 7.07
N PHE A 99 -4.34 -4.24 7.90
CA PHE A 99 -5.62 -3.89 8.52
C PHE A 99 -6.70 -3.61 7.48
N ASN A 100 -6.39 -2.78 6.47
CA ASN A 100 -7.33 -2.44 5.40
C ASN A 100 -7.77 -3.66 4.60
N GLN A 101 -6.86 -4.60 4.32
CA GLN A 101 -7.23 -5.86 3.67
C GLN A 101 -8.21 -6.66 4.53
N ALA A 102 -7.91 -6.84 5.81
CA ALA A 102 -8.80 -7.58 6.72
C ALA A 102 -10.16 -6.90 6.86
N TRP A 103 -10.17 -5.56 7.00
CA TRP A 103 -11.39 -4.79 7.11
C TRP A 103 -12.25 -4.86 5.85
N SER A 104 -11.68 -4.74 4.64
CA SER A 104 -12.45 -4.75 3.39
C SER A 104 -13.23 -6.06 3.19
N TYR A 105 -12.65 -7.20 3.57
CA TYR A 105 -13.40 -8.48 3.55
C TYR A 105 -14.60 -8.49 4.51
N SER A 106 -14.44 -7.90 5.69
CA SER A 106 -15.52 -7.81 6.66
C SER A 106 -16.58 -6.80 6.25
N ALA A 107 -16.16 -5.66 5.68
CA ALA A 107 -17.06 -4.61 5.21
C ALA A 107 -17.99 -5.10 4.09
N ILE A 108 -17.50 -5.95 3.17
CA ILE A 108 -18.34 -6.57 2.13
C ILE A 108 -19.44 -7.46 2.74
N ARG A 109 -19.21 -8.08 3.89
CA ARG A 109 -20.21 -8.92 4.57
C ARG A 109 -21.26 -8.11 5.30
N GLU A 110 -20.88 -6.94 5.80
CA GLU A 110 -21.77 -6.04 6.54
C GLU A 110 -22.52 -5.07 5.60
N GLU A 111 -22.19 -5.06 4.31
CA GLU A 111 -22.83 -4.19 3.30
C GLU A 111 -24.34 -4.40 3.30
N GLY A 112 -25.10 -3.31 3.51
CA GLY A 112 -26.56 -3.30 3.53
C GLY A 112 -27.19 -3.75 4.85
N THR A 113 -26.42 -3.97 5.92
CA THR A 113 -26.96 -4.25 7.25
C THR A 113 -27.30 -2.94 8.00
N SER A 114 -28.18 -3.01 9.02
CA SER A 114 -28.54 -1.85 9.85
C SER A 114 -27.34 -1.26 10.60
N ASP A 115 -26.31 -2.06 10.84
CA ASP A 115 -25.18 -1.75 11.70
C ASP A 115 -23.92 -1.32 10.92
N GLU A 116 -24.02 -1.28 9.58
CA GLU A 116 -22.90 -0.98 8.66
C GLU A 116 -22.17 0.32 9.01
N THR A 117 -22.92 1.40 9.24
CA THR A 117 -22.33 2.71 9.55
C THR A 117 -21.60 2.70 10.89
N GLU A 118 -22.16 2.07 11.89
CA GLU A 118 -21.53 1.95 13.20
C GLU A 118 -20.26 1.11 13.13
N TYR A 119 -20.30 0.00 12.40
CA TYR A 119 -19.16 -0.87 12.15
C TYR A 119 -18.03 -0.11 11.45
N ASN A 120 -18.32 0.59 10.36
CA ASN A 120 -17.32 1.35 9.61
C ASN A 120 -16.71 2.48 10.44
N ASN A 121 -17.50 3.20 11.22
CA ASN A 121 -17.01 4.23 12.15
C ASN A 121 -16.09 3.66 13.23
N LYS A 122 -16.42 2.49 13.78
CA LYS A 122 -15.60 1.80 14.77
C LYS A 122 -14.26 1.37 14.16
N MET A 123 -14.27 0.82 12.94
CA MET A 123 -13.06 0.40 12.24
C MET A 123 -12.18 1.61 11.89
N PHE A 124 -12.76 2.70 11.42
CA PHE A 124 -12.02 3.93 11.16
C PHE A 124 -11.34 4.49 12.43
N ARG A 125 -12.05 4.56 13.54
CA ARG A 125 -11.48 5.01 14.82
C ARG A 125 -10.34 4.09 15.29
N THR A 126 -10.50 2.79 15.11
CA THR A 126 -9.47 1.81 15.47
C THR A 126 -8.23 1.97 14.60
N LEU A 127 -8.40 2.09 13.28
CA LEU A 127 -7.31 2.35 12.35
C LEU A 127 -6.58 3.66 12.67
N ALA A 128 -7.34 4.73 12.89
CA ALA A 128 -6.79 6.03 13.25
C ALA A 128 -5.97 5.95 14.55
N ALA A 129 -6.50 5.32 15.57
CA ALA A 129 -5.79 5.13 16.85
C ALA A 129 -4.48 4.36 16.66
N ILE A 130 -4.49 3.26 15.90
CA ILE A 130 -3.29 2.48 15.57
C ILE A 130 -2.29 3.32 14.77
N ALA A 131 -2.74 4.01 13.71
CA ALA A 131 -1.88 4.80 12.85
C ALA A 131 -1.21 5.95 13.62
N PHE A 132 -1.95 6.68 14.45
CA PHE A 132 -1.41 7.75 15.27
C PHE A 132 -0.47 7.22 16.36
N MET A 133 -0.82 6.13 17.05
CA MET A 133 0.03 5.52 18.07
C MET A 133 1.36 5.07 17.48
N MET A 134 1.32 4.40 16.34
CA MET A 134 2.52 3.98 15.62
C MET A 134 3.32 5.19 15.10
N GLY A 135 2.64 6.19 14.53
CA GLY A 135 3.28 7.41 14.07
C GLY A 135 4.05 8.11 15.20
N ILE A 136 3.43 8.32 16.34
CA ILE A 136 4.07 8.94 17.52
C ILE A 136 5.24 8.06 18.02
N GLY A 137 5.04 6.76 18.15
CA GLY A 137 6.10 5.83 18.56
C GLY A 137 7.31 5.87 17.62
N LEU A 138 7.08 5.86 16.30
CA LEU A 138 8.15 5.95 15.32
C LEU A 138 8.82 7.33 15.29
N LEU A 139 8.08 8.41 15.53
CA LEU A 139 8.66 9.75 15.65
C LEU A 139 9.65 9.84 16.82
N LEU A 140 9.30 9.28 17.95
CA LEU A 140 10.18 9.25 19.14
C LEU A 140 11.43 8.37 18.90
N LEU A 141 11.27 7.27 18.18
CA LEU A 141 12.32 6.29 17.93
C LEU A 141 13.13 6.56 16.66
N ALA A 142 12.68 7.45 15.76
CA ALA A 142 13.31 7.68 14.46
C ALA A 142 14.78 8.01 14.55
N LYS A 143 15.14 8.94 15.43
CA LYS A 143 16.53 9.41 15.58
C LYS A 143 17.46 8.32 16.14
N PRO A 144 17.17 7.65 17.27
CA PRO A 144 18.01 6.59 17.79
C PRO A 144 18.03 5.36 16.88
N PHE A 145 16.90 5.01 16.27
CA PHE A 145 16.83 3.89 15.35
C PHE A 145 17.72 4.09 14.12
N LEU A 146 17.63 5.24 13.46
CA LEU A 146 18.44 5.52 12.27
C LEU A 146 19.93 5.60 12.61
N LYS A 147 20.29 6.06 13.80
CA LYS A 147 21.69 6.07 14.24
C LYS A 147 22.30 4.68 14.33
N ILE A 148 21.52 3.67 14.68
CA ILE A 148 21.99 2.27 14.82
C ILE A 148 21.91 1.55 13.46
N TYR A 149 20.88 1.85 12.68
CA TYR A 149 20.52 1.07 11.49
C TYR A 149 21.24 1.53 10.22
N VAL A 150 21.64 2.82 10.14
CA VAL A 150 22.13 3.45 8.90
C VAL A 150 23.58 3.88 9.06
N SER A 151 24.35 3.77 7.97
CA SER A 151 25.71 4.33 7.91
C SER A 151 25.67 5.85 8.06
N ASP A 152 26.77 6.42 8.59
CA ASP A 152 26.92 7.87 8.85
C ASP A 152 26.62 8.72 7.61
N SER A 153 26.93 8.24 6.41
CA SER A 153 26.66 8.93 5.13
C SER A 153 25.17 9.19 4.86
N TYR A 154 24.27 8.41 5.46
CA TYR A 154 22.81 8.51 5.29
C TYR A 154 22.10 8.94 6.57
N TYR A 155 22.85 9.28 7.62
CA TYR A 155 22.26 9.65 8.91
C TYR A 155 21.33 10.86 8.82
N ASP A 156 21.61 11.82 7.94
CA ASP A 156 20.76 13.00 7.73
C ASP A 156 19.31 12.67 7.34
N ALA A 157 19.02 11.41 7.00
CA ALA A 157 17.66 10.91 6.76
C ALA A 157 16.71 11.18 7.94
N TRP A 158 17.22 11.22 9.21
CA TRP A 158 16.40 11.48 10.37
C TRP A 158 15.67 12.83 10.33
N ARG A 159 16.20 13.81 9.59
CA ARG A 159 15.59 15.14 9.45
C ARG A 159 14.31 15.12 8.62
N TYR A 160 14.23 14.23 7.62
CA TYR A 160 13.13 14.12 6.68
C TYR A 160 12.10 13.08 7.11
N THR A 161 12.52 12.05 7.83
CA THR A 161 11.68 10.95 8.31
C THR A 161 10.42 11.41 9.06
N PRO A 162 10.44 12.40 9.97
CA PRO A 162 9.25 12.87 10.67
C PRO A 162 8.14 13.36 9.73
N PHE A 163 8.49 14.13 8.71
CA PHE A 163 7.52 14.65 7.74
C PHE A 163 6.87 13.51 6.94
N LEU A 164 7.66 12.52 6.56
CA LEU A 164 7.19 11.35 5.84
C LEU A 164 6.30 10.45 6.71
N ILE A 165 6.59 10.30 8.00
CA ILE A 165 5.73 9.56 8.95
C ILE A 165 4.36 10.25 9.07
N ILE A 166 4.36 11.57 9.25
CA ILE A 166 3.12 12.36 9.34
C ILE A 166 2.31 12.21 8.06
N GLY A 167 2.94 12.39 6.89
CA GLY A 167 2.29 12.21 5.59
C GLY A 167 1.72 10.81 5.42
N CYS A 168 2.45 9.78 5.86
CA CYS A 168 2.01 8.38 5.77
C CYS A 168 0.79 8.08 6.67
N VAL A 169 0.73 8.67 7.87
CA VAL A 169 -0.45 8.55 8.76
C VAL A 169 -1.67 9.15 8.09
N TYR A 170 -1.57 10.35 7.53
CA TYR A 170 -2.70 10.98 6.81
C TYR A 170 -3.09 10.18 5.56
N LEU A 171 -2.12 9.71 4.79
CA LEU A 171 -2.37 8.86 3.62
C LEU A 171 -3.15 7.59 4.00
N THR A 172 -2.81 6.99 5.15
CA THR A 172 -3.52 5.81 5.67
C THR A 172 -5.02 6.10 5.90
N LEU A 173 -5.35 7.26 6.48
CA LEU A 173 -6.75 7.65 6.69
C LEU A 173 -7.47 7.90 5.37
N GLY A 174 -6.80 8.54 4.41
CA GLY A 174 -7.32 8.73 3.05
C GLY A 174 -7.59 7.40 2.34
N THR A 175 -6.66 6.46 2.42
CA THR A 175 -6.79 5.13 1.81
C THR A 175 -7.98 4.35 2.39
N PHE A 176 -8.24 4.47 3.70
CA PHE A 176 -9.43 3.84 4.31
C PHE A 176 -10.71 4.39 3.69
N MET A 177 -10.82 5.72 3.56
CA MET A 177 -11.99 6.36 2.94
C MET A 177 -12.15 5.93 1.47
N ALA A 178 -11.05 5.89 0.71
CA ALA A 178 -11.07 5.45 -0.67
C ALA A 178 -11.50 3.99 -0.82
N THR A 179 -11.04 3.10 0.07
CA THR A 179 -11.44 1.69 0.08
C THR A 179 -12.94 1.53 0.34
N SER A 180 -13.57 2.42 1.12
CA SER A 180 -15.01 2.42 1.34
C SER A 180 -15.79 2.56 0.03
N TYR A 181 -15.36 3.43 -0.89
CA TYR A 181 -15.99 3.53 -2.22
C TYR A 181 -15.84 2.27 -3.06
N THR A 182 -14.71 1.58 -2.91
CA THR A 182 -14.48 0.31 -3.61
C THR A 182 -15.39 -0.79 -3.07
N VAL A 183 -15.60 -0.85 -1.76
CA VAL A 183 -16.52 -1.82 -1.11
C VAL A 183 -17.94 -1.63 -1.62
N HIS A 184 -18.43 -0.39 -1.71
CA HIS A 184 -19.76 -0.06 -2.23
C HIS A 184 -19.87 -0.09 -3.77
N LYS A 185 -18.84 -0.58 -4.47
CA LYS A 185 -18.78 -0.64 -5.94
C LYS A 185 -18.94 0.72 -6.63
N ASP A 186 -18.70 1.80 -5.92
CA ASP A 186 -18.73 3.15 -6.47
C ASP A 186 -17.36 3.50 -7.08
N SER A 187 -17.17 3.05 -8.33
CA SER A 187 -15.92 3.30 -9.07
C SER A 187 -15.68 4.77 -9.38
N PHE A 188 -16.74 5.57 -9.54
CA PHE A 188 -16.62 7.01 -9.76
C PHE A 188 -16.22 7.74 -8.48
N GLY A 189 -16.83 7.40 -7.33
CA GLY A 189 -16.42 7.94 -6.03
C GLY A 189 -14.96 7.65 -5.73
N TYR A 190 -14.48 6.45 -6.07
CA TYR A 190 -13.08 6.07 -5.92
C TYR A 190 -12.13 6.93 -6.76
N LEU A 191 -12.48 7.25 -8.02
CA LEU A 191 -11.69 8.14 -8.88
C LEU A 191 -11.51 9.54 -8.28
N PHE A 192 -12.54 10.08 -7.64
CA PHE A 192 -12.52 11.43 -7.06
C PHE A 192 -11.94 11.47 -5.64
N SER A 193 -11.76 10.33 -4.98
CA SER A 193 -11.20 10.26 -3.61
C SER A 193 -9.73 10.67 -3.53
N GLY A 194 -9.02 10.71 -4.67
CA GLY A 194 -7.63 11.18 -4.74
C GLY A 194 -6.61 10.23 -4.09
N SER A 195 -6.95 8.97 -3.95
CA SER A 195 -6.09 7.94 -3.35
C SER A 195 -5.02 7.43 -4.28
#